data_7818f7a634dd78cadc3322bae5b830fb
#
_entry.id   7818f7a634dd78cadc3322bae5b830fb
#
_cell.length_a   1.000
_cell.length_b   1.000
_cell.length_c   1.000
_cell.angle_alpha   90.00
_cell.angle_beta   90.00
_cell.angle_gamma   90.00
#
_symmetry.space_group_name_H-M   'P 1'
#
loop_
_entity.id
_entity.type
_entity.pdbx_description
1 polymer ?
#
loop_
_entity_poly.entity_id
_entity_poly.type
_entity_poly.pdbx_seq_one_letter_code
_entity_poly.pdbx_strand_id
1 'polypeptide(L)'
;MWFEDAGTIFVSMPGVPSEMKHAMKTEILPRLVARCDTGVIVHRTVLIHNIPEAVLAEMLVDFERSIPDFVKLAYLPAPGRIRLRFTGRGSDKEKIEGAILLLIEQLKGIVGDAILGYDDVATVQLLASLFNKHKLTLSSAESCTGGNIAHQITMYPGSSSYFRGSVVAYHNDVKMGMLAVKEKSLKDFGAVSKEVVEQMAMGARYNLGTDYAVATSGIAGPDGGTPEKPVGTIWIAVAGPQRVVSQCYSFGYIRERNIMRTTEMALVMLKKMVEEDLS
;
A
#
# COMPACT_ATOMS: atom_id res chain seq x y z
N MET A 1 36.12 -5.16 -12.92
CA MET A 1 37.55 -5.24 -12.53
C MET A 1 37.65 -4.91 -11.05
N TRP A 2 38.48 -5.63 -10.29
CA TRP A 2 38.71 -5.40 -8.85
C TRP A 2 40.21 -5.20 -8.66
N PHE A 3 40.61 -4.12 -8.01
CA PHE A 3 42.00 -3.89 -7.63
C PHE A 3 42.09 -3.12 -6.30
N GLU A 4 43.22 -3.16 -5.65
CA GLU A 4 43.46 -2.55 -4.36
C GLU A 4 44.71 -1.67 -4.42
N ASP A 5 44.61 -0.50 -3.84
CA ASP A 5 45.70 0.43 -3.69
C ASP A 5 45.63 1.13 -2.34
N ALA A 6 46.76 1.12 -1.63
CA ALA A 6 46.90 1.75 -0.30
C ALA A 6 45.77 1.46 0.69
N GLY A 7 45.27 0.21 0.72
CA GLY A 7 44.17 -0.23 1.58
C GLY A 7 42.76 0.16 1.11
N THR A 8 42.66 0.78 -0.06
CA THR A 8 41.38 1.13 -0.70
C THR A 8 41.05 0.14 -1.79
N ILE A 9 39.81 -0.31 -1.79
CA ILE A 9 39.29 -1.22 -2.80
C ILE A 9 38.60 -0.42 -3.91
N PHE A 10 39.05 -0.63 -5.15
CA PHE A 10 38.46 -0.04 -6.34
C PHE A 10 37.75 -1.12 -7.16
N VAL A 11 36.52 -0.84 -7.56
CA VAL A 11 35.71 -1.75 -8.37
C VAL A 11 35.18 -1.00 -9.58
N SER A 12 35.61 -1.43 -10.78
CA SER A 12 35.09 -0.94 -12.05
C SER A 12 34.07 -1.95 -12.60
N MET A 13 32.91 -1.46 -12.98
CA MET A 13 31.77 -2.27 -13.46
C MET A 13 31.28 -1.80 -14.83
N PRO A 14 30.63 -2.66 -15.62
CA PRO A 14 29.94 -2.26 -16.85
C PRO A 14 28.88 -1.20 -16.58
N GLY A 15 28.66 -0.31 -17.56
CA GLY A 15 27.59 0.69 -17.50
C GLY A 15 26.17 0.13 -17.70
N VAL A 16 26.06 -1.14 -18.17
CA VAL A 16 24.77 -1.80 -18.39
C VAL A 16 24.17 -2.21 -17.03
N PRO A 17 22.97 -1.68 -16.65
CA PRO A 17 22.42 -1.91 -15.31
C PRO A 17 22.22 -3.37 -14.91
N SER A 18 21.83 -4.26 -15.86
CA SER A 18 21.63 -5.67 -15.58
C SER A 18 22.94 -6.39 -15.24
N GLU A 19 24.01 -6.12 -16.01
CA GLU A 19 25.35 -6.68 -15.80
C GLU A 19 25.96 -6.17 -14.49
N MET A 20 25.83 -4.86 -14.23
CA MET A 20 26.30 -4.24 -12.99
C MET A 20 25.61 -4.88 -11.77
N LYS A 21 24.27 -5.03 -11.79
CA LYS A 21 23.52 -5.68 -10.71
C LYS A 21 23.94 -7.12 -10.51
N HIS A 22 24.17 -7.86 -11.59
CA HIS A 22 24.63 -9.24 -11.53
C HIS A 22 26.02 -9.31 -10.88
N ALA A 23 27.00 -8.55 -11.38
CA ALA A 23 28.35 -8.51 -10.84
C ALA A 23 28.39 -8.11 -9.36
N MET A 24 27.59 -7.09 -8.97
CA MET A 24 27.47 -6.69 -7.56
C MET A 24 26.99 -7.85 -6.69
N LYS A 25 25.91 -8.54 -7.11
CA LYS A 25 25.27 -9.58 -6.29
C LYS A 25 26.11 -10.86 -6.18
N THR A 26 26.74 -11.29 -7.30
CA THR A 26 27.40 -12.59 -7.35
C THR A 26 28.88 -12.55 -6.98
N GLU A 27 29.57 -11.42 -7.18
CA GLU A 27 31.02 -11.33 -7.03
C GLU A 27 31.43 -10.27 -5.99
N ILE A 28 30.95 -9.02 -6.15
CA ILE A 28 31.54 -7.89 -5.44
C ILE A 28 31.11 -7.88 -3.98
N LEU A 29 29.80 -7.94 -3.70
CA LEU A 29 29.27 -7.92 -2.34
C LEU A 29 29.78 -9.09 -1.49
N PRO A 30 29.81 -10.36 -1.97
CA PRO A 30 30.38 -11.47 -1.19
C PRO A 30 31.86 -11.25 -0.83
N ARG A 31 32.67 -10.75 -1.79
CA ARG A 31 34.10 -10.44 -1.53
C ARG A 31 34.29 -9.30 -0.52
N LEU A 32 33.45 -8.24 -0.59
CA LEU A 32 33.50 -7.15 0.37
C LEU A 32 33.14 -7.62 1.77
N VAL A 33 32.08 -8.40 1.92
CA VAL A 33 31.64 -8.96 3.22
C VAL A 33 32.71 -9.85 3.84
N ALA A 34 33.38 -10.67 3.03
CA ALA A 34 34.45 -11.55 3.52
C ALA A 34 35.73 -10.81 3.97
N ARG A 35 35.92 -9.56 3.50
CA ARG A 35 37.17 -8.83 3.67
C ARG A 35 37.08 -7.64 4.60
N CYS A 36 35.90 -7.05 4.72
CA CYS A 36 35.67 -5.87 5.53
C CYS A 36 34.82 -6.25 6.75
N ASP A 37 35.27 -5.89 7.93
CA ASP A 37 34.38 -5.91 9.10
C ASP A 37 33.42 -4.73 8.97
N THR A 38 32.26 -4.98 8.36
CA THR A 38 31.24 -3.95 8.09
C THR A 38 30.32 -3.73 9.28
N GLY A 39 30.48 -4.49 10.35
CA GLY A 39 29.51 -4.56 11.45
C GLY A 39 28.14 -5.08 10.97
N VAL A 40 27.17 -5.03 11.84
CA VAL A 40 25.78 -5.43 11.55
C VAL A 40 24.91 -4.19 11.39
N ILE A 41 24.15 -4.14 10.31
CA ILE A 41 23.09 -3.14 10.09
C ILE A 41 21.77 -3.90 9.98
N VAL A 42 20.81 -3.53 10.81
CA VAL A 42 19.45 -4.08 10.76
C VAL A 42 18.47 -2.97 10.40
N HIS A 43 17.62 -3.24 9.44
CA HIS A 43 16.50 -2.36 9.09
C HIS A 43 15.19 -3.05 9.41
N ARG A 44 14.25 -2.30 9.99
CA ARG A 44 12.83 -2.64 10.10
C ARG A 44 12.00 -1.43 9.72
N THR A 45 10.96 -1.64 8.97
CA THR A 45 10.07 -0.56 8.54
C THR A 45 8.67 -0.83 9.05
N VAL A 46 8.00 0.22 9.56
CA VAL A 46 6.59 0.19 9.93
C VAL A 46 5.84 1.12 8.97
N LEU A 47 4.79 0.61 8.35
CA LEU A 47 3.95 1.35 7.42
C LEU A 47 2.80 1.98 8.19
N ILE A 48 2.70 3.31 8.17
CA ILE A 48 1.64 4.08 8.83
C ILE A 48 0.72 4.69 7.77
N HIS A 49 -0.58 4.62 7.97
CA HIS A 49 -1.58 5.26 7.12
C HIS A 49 -2.49 6.21 7.92
N ASN A 50 -3.25 7.05 7.22
CA ASN A 50 -4.24 7.97 7.78
C ASN A 50 -3.75 8.98 8.84
N ILE A 51 -2.46 9.12 9.05
CA ILE A 51 -1.89 10.15 9.91
C ILE A 51 -1.01 11.06 9.05
N PRO A 52 -1.25 12.40 9.02
CA PRO A 52 -0.34 13.33 8.37
C PRO A 52 1.04 13.31 9.04
N GLU A 53 2.10 13.51 8.25
CA GLU A 53 3.50 13.43 8.74
C GLU A 53 3.75 14.36 9.95
N ALA A 54 3.27 15.61 9.88
CA ALA A 54 3.45 16.57 10.97
C ALA A 54 2.77 16.11 12.27
N VAL A 55 1.56 15.54 12.16
CA VAL A 55 0.83 15.00 13.32
C VAL A 55 1.54 13.77 13.88
N LEU A 56 2.01 12.87 13.00
CA LEU A 56 2.76 11.69 13.43
C LEU A 56 4.06 12.07 14.15
N ALA A 57 4.79 13.05 13.63
CA ALA A 57 6.00 13.55 14.27
C ALA A 57 5.72 14.14 15.66
N GLU A 58 4.62 14.88 15.82
CA GLU A 58 4.19 15.41 17.11
C GLU A 58 3.83 14.30 18.10
N MET A 59 3.10 13.27 17.66
CA MET A 59 2.76 12.11 18.48
C MET A 59 3.99 11.32 18.96
N LEU A 60 5.09 11.35 18.19
CA LEU A 60 6.27 10.55 18.44
C LEU A 60 7.41 11.29 19.16
N VAL A 61 7.24 12.54 19.57
CA VAL A 61 8.31 13.34 20.21
C VAL A 61 8.94 12.64 21.41
N ASP A 62 8.15 12.11 22.34
CA ASP A 62 8.66 11.45 23.53
C ASP A 62 9.16 10.03 23.23
N PHE A 63 8.54 9.36 22.26
CA PHE A 63 8.99 8.07 21.74
C PHE A 63 10.39 8.19 21.12
N GLU A 64 10.65 9.21 20.29
CA GLU A 64 11.95 9.42 19.68
C GLU A 64 13.08 9.64 20.71
N ARG A 65 12.77 10.31 21.82
CA ARG A 65 13.72 10.50 22.94
C ARG A 65 14.10 9.19 23.65
N SER A 66 13.24 8.18 23.56
CA SER A 66 13.47 6.86 24.16
C SER A 66 14.29 5.91 23.27
N ILE A 67 14.55 6.29 22.03
CA ILE A 67 15.28 5.44 21.06
C ILE A 67 16.77 5.37 21.47
N PRO A 68 17.37 4.18 21.63
CA PRO A 68 18.77 4.02 21.92
C PRO A 68 19.67 4.61 20.82
N ASP A 69 20.84 5.17 21.17
CA ASP A 69 21.78 5.83 20.25
C ASP A 69 22.20 4.98 19.04
N PHE A 70 22.24 3.65 19.20
CA PHE A 70 22.59 2.73 18.13
C PHE A 70 21.44 2.44 17.14
N VAL A 71 20.23 2.98 17.39
CA VAL A 71 19.06 2.90 16.49
C VAL A 71 18.69 4.30 16.02
N LYS A 72 18.45 4.46 14.73
CA LYS A 72 17.95 5.70 14.14
C LYS A 72 16.56 5.48 13.54
N LEU A 73 15.67 6.43 13.75
CA LEU A 73 14.34 6.50 13.12
C LEU A 73 14.40 7.47 11.93
N ALA A 74 13.78 7.08 10.81
CA ALA A 74 13.62 7.94 9.65
C ALA A 74 12.16 7.91 9.15
N TYR A 75 11.62 9.08 8.85
CA TYR A 75 10.33 9.26 8.21
C TYR A 75 10.52 9.26 6.70
N LEU A 76 9.84 8.39 5.99
CA LEU A 76 9.93 8.23 4.54
C LEU A 76 8.51 8.34 3.96
N PRO A 77 8.03 9.57 3.70
CA PRO A 77 6.69 9.79 3.20
C PRO A 77 6.52 9.23 1.78
N ALA A 78 5.35 8.65 1.53
CA ALA A 78 4.92 8.17 0.23
C ALA A 78 3.43 8.50 0.04
N PRO A 79 2.90 8.49 -1.19
CA PRO A 79 1.48 8.75 -1.42
C PRO A 79 0.58 7.83 -0.59
N GLY A 80 -0.21 8.41 0.34
CA GLY A 80 -1.17 7.68 1.18
C GLY A 80 -0.60 6.97 2.41
N ARG A 81 0.72 6.97 2.62
CA ARG A 81 1.35 6.30 3.76
C ARG A 81 2.67 6.95 4.16
N ILE A 82 3.10 6.71 5.38
CA ILE A 82 4.42 7.06 5.90
C ILE A 82 5.13 5.77 6.28
N ARG A 83 6.39 5.64 5.87
CA ARG A 83 7.24 4.54 6.31
C ARG A 83 8.15 5.02 7.44
N LEU A 84 8.00 4.48 8.62
CA LEU A 84 8.90 4.67 9.74
C LEU A 84 9.99 3.60 9.69
N ARG A 85 11.22 3.98 9.31
CA ARG A 85 12.32 3.03 9.19
C ARG A 85 13.25 3.12 10.39
N PHE A 86 13.31 2.07 11.16
CA PHE A 86 14.30 1.85 12.20
C PHE A 86 15.57 1.28 11.57
N THR A 87 16.71 1.89 11.87
CA THR A 87 18.04 1.43 11.42
C THR A 87 18.93 1.27 12.61
N GLY A 88 19.21 0.04 13.01
CA GLY A 88 20.14 -0.29 14.07
C GLY A 88 21.53 -0.65 13.53
N ARG A 89 22.58 -0.23 14.20
CA ARG A 89 23.99 -0.51 13.86
C ARG A 89 24.77 -0.99 15.06
N GLY A 90 25.64 -1.99 14.86
CA GLY A 90 26.51 -2.52 15.91
C GLY A 90 27.19 -3.82 15.52
N SER A 91 27.72 -4.55 16.48
CA SER A 91 28.36 -5.86 16.29
C SER A 91 27.44 -7.05 16.58
N ASP A 92 26.39 -6.82 17.37
CA ASP A 92 25.47 -7.87 17.84
C ASP A 92 24.10 -7.71 17.16
N LYS A 93 23.81 -8.63 16.24
CA LYS A 93 22.56 -8.62 15.46
C LYS A 93 21.34 -8.86 16.34
N GLU A 94 21.40 -9.82 17.25
CA GLU A 94 20.26 -10.22 18.09
C GLU A 94 19.86 -9.09 19.05
N LYS A 95 20.86 -8.42 19.64
CA LYS A 95 20.63 -7.24 20.47
C LYS A 95 19.95 -6.11 19.69
N ILE A 96 20.41 -5.85 18.46
CA ILE A 96 19.84 -4.78 17.61
C ILE A 96 18.40 -5.14 17.21
N GLU A 97 18.15 -6.37 16.76
CA GLU A 97 16.81 -6.82 16.37
C GLU A 97 15.85 -6.77 17.58
N GLY A 98 16.27 -7.25 18.74
CA GLY A 98 15.47 -7.20 19.96
C GLY A 98 15.10 -5.78 20.38
N ALA A 99 16.05 -4.84 20.32
CA ALA A 99 15.78 -3.44 20.61
C ALA A 99 14.77 -2.82 19.64
N ILE A 100 14.91 -3.08 18.35
CA ILE A 100 13.98 -2.56 17.33
C ILE A 100 12.58 -3.17 17.51
N LEU A 101 12.45 -4.46 17.83
CA LEU A 101 11.15 -5.09 18.07
C LEU A 101 10.45 -4.48 19.29
N LEU A 102 11.16 -4.19 20.37
CA LEU A 102 10.59 -3.49 21.53
C LEU A 102 10.10 -2.10 21.18
N LEU A 103 10.86 -1.34 20.36
CA LEU A 103 10.44 -0.02 19.87
C LEU A 103 9.18 -0.12 19.00
N ILE A 104 9.06 -1.15 18.17
CA ILE A 104 7.87 -1.38 17.34
C ILE A 104 6.64 -1.69 18.22
N GLU A 105 6.80 -2.46 19.29
CA GLU A 105 5.69 -2.72 20.23
C GLU A 105 5.26 -1.44 20.99
N GLN A 106 6.20 -0.60 21.39
CA GLN A 106 5.88 0.71 21.97
C GLN A 106 5.15 1.62 20.96
N LEU A 107 5.63 1.65 19.71
CA LEU A 107 5.00 2.39 18.63
C LEU A 107 3.54 1.97 18.41
N LYS A 108 3.25 0.67 18.47
CA LYS A 108 1.86 0.15 18.41
C LYS A 108 0.95 0.77 19.47
N GLY A 109 1.45 0.95 20.68
CA GLY A 109 0.71 1.59 21.76
C GLY A 109 0.33 3.06 21.46
N ILE A 110 1.13 3.74 20.62
CA ILE A 110 0.93 5.16 20.27
C ILE A 110 0.02 5.32 19.06
N VAL A 111 0.27 4.57 17.99
CA VAL A 111 -0.40 4.77 16.70
C VAL A 111 -1.52 3.75 16.41
N GLY A 112 -1.60 2.69 17.18
CA GLY A 112 -2.69 1.70 17.14
C GLY A 112 -2.98 1.16 15.73
N ASP A 113 -4.24 1.27 15.34
CA ASP A 113 -4.78 0.78 14.05
C ASP A 113 -4.21 1.52 12.82
N ALA A 114 -3.42 2.56 13.00
CA ALA A 114 -2.77 3.23 11.87
C ALA A 114 -1.61 2.42 11.29
N ILE A 115 -1.17 1.32 11.93
CA ILE A 115 -0.17 0.42 11.36
C ILE A 115 -0.81 -0.43 10.26
N LEU A 116 -0.33 -0.23 9.04
CA LEU A 116 -0.76 -0.99 7.87
C LEU A 116 0.00 -2.32 7.72
N GLY A 117 1.28 -2.34 8.08
CA GLY A 117 2.16 -3.50 7.94
C GLY A 117 3.61 -3.18 8.29
N TYR A 118 4.49 -4.14 8.01
CA TYR A 118 5.90 -4.10 8.37
C TYR A 118 6.81 -4.43 7.17
N ASP A 119 8.06 -3.99 7.24
CA ASP A 119 9.18 -4.37 6.36
C ASP A 119 8.96 -4.07 4.86
N ASP A 120 8.37 -2.91 4.54
CA ASP A 120 8.13 -2.43 3.16
C ASP A 120 7.35 -3.43 2.27
N VAL A 121 6.64 -4.37 2.89
CA VAL A 121 5.75 -5.27 2.15
C VAL A 121 4.57 -4.46 1.59
N ALA A 122 4.38 -4.52 0.29
CA ALA A 122 3.27 -3.81 -0.33
C ALA A 122 1.93 -4.37 0.16
N THR A 123 0.93 -3.49 0.34
CA THR A 123 -0.43 -3.87 0.78
C THR A 123 -1.00 -5.01 -0.06
N VAL A 124 -0.71 -5.01 -1.37
CA VAL A 124 -1.11 -6.10 -2.28
C VAL A 124 -0.49 -7.44 -1.89
N GLN A 125 0.76 -7.48 -1.44
CA GLN A 125 1.41 -8.73 -1.02
C GLN A 125 0.82 -9.27 0.29
N LEU A 126 0.47 -8.38 1.22
CA LEU A 126 -0.26 -8.76 2.44
C LEU A 126 -1.63 -9.34 2.09
N LEU A 127 -2.36 -8.69 1.18
CA LEU A 127 -3.62 -9.19 0.65
C LEU A 127 -3.47 -10.54 -0.04
N ALA A 128 -2.48 -10.70 -0.94
CA ALA A 128 -2.21 -11.96 -1.62
C ALA A 128 -2.00 -13.11 -0.63
N SER A 129 -1.21 -12.87 0.42
CA SER A 129 -0.96 -13.85 1.48
C SER A 129 -2.26 -14.21 2.22
N LEU A 130 -3.07 -13.20 2.57
CA LEU A 130 -4.34 -13.38 3.27
C LEU A 130 -5.36 -14.15 2.42
N PHE A 131 -5.56 -13.74 1.17
CA PHE A 131 -6.49 -14.38 0.25
C PHE A 131 -6.09 -15.82 -0.08
N ASN A 132 -4.81 -16.08 -0.34
CA ASN A 132 -4.33 -17.44 -0.60
C ASN A 132 -4.45 -18.35 0.62
N LYS A 133 -4.09 -17.86 1.81
CA LYS A 133 -4.19 -18.62 3.07
C LYS A 133 -5.62 -19.11 3.33
N HIS A 134 -6.60 -18.24 3.08
CA HIS A 134 -8.01 -18.52 3.36
C HIS A 134 -8.81 -18.98 2.11
N LYS A 135 -8.14 -19.16 0.95
CA LYS A 135 -8.74 -19.57 -0.34
C LYS A 135 -9.88 -18.63 -0.78
N LEU A 136 -9.76 -17.34 -0.48
CA LEU A 136 -10.71 -16.31 -0.83
C LEU A 136 -10.46 -15.78 -2.25
N THR A 137 -11.48 -15.19 -2.85
CA THR A 137 -11.45 -14.63 -4.20
C THR A 137 -11.81 -13.15 -4.19
N LEU A 138 -11.19 -12.39 -5.10
CA LEU A 138 -11.29 -10.94 -5.20
C LEU A 138 -11.66 -10.48 -6.61
N SER A 139 -12.47 -9.44 -6.70
CA SER A 139 -12.70 -8.65 -7.91
C SER A 139 -12.61 -7.15 -7.62
N SER A 140 -12.54 -6.33 -8.67
CA SER A 140 -12.61 -4.88 -8.54
C SER A 140 -13.56 -4.22 -9.55
N ALA A 141 -14.11 -3.06 -9.16
CA ALA A 141 -14.88 -2.18 -10.04
C ALA A 141 -14.29 -0.76 -9.96
N GLU A 142 -13.74 -0.28 -11.05
CA GLU A 142 -12.94 0.93 -11.05
C GLU A 142 -13.55 2.02 -11.94
N SER A 143 -13.72 3.21 -11.36
CA SER A 143 -14.05 4.40 -12.13
C SER A 143 -12.85 5.36 -12.13
N CYS A 144 -12.68 6.17 -11.12
CA CYS A 144 -11.63 7.19 -11.08
C CYS A 144 -10.19 6.62 -11.04
N THR A 145 -9.99 5.38 -10.63
CA THR A 145 -8.68 4.69 -10.62
C THR A 145 -8.29 4.10 -11.96
N GLY A 146 -9.26 3.94 -12.89
CA GLY A 146 -9.00 3.61 -14.30
C GLY A 146 -8.28 2.28 -14.55
N GLY A 147 -8.41 1.29 -13.67
CA GLY A 147 -7.73 0.00 -13.76
C GLY A 147 -6.46 -0.09 -12.90
N ASN A 148 -6.11 0.94 -12.13
CA ASN A 148 -4.88 0.95 -11.34
C ASN A 148 -4.92 -0.06 -10.18
N ILE A 149 -6.08 -0.38 -9.60
CA ILE A 149 -6.20 -1.44 -8.58
C ILE A 149 -5.85 -2.80 -9.20
N ALA A 150 -6.46 -3.11 -10.35
CA ALA A 150 -6.18 -4.35 -11.08
C ALA A 150 -4.71 -4.42 -11.49
N HIS A 151 -4.14 -3.32 -11.99
CA HIS A 151 -2.72 -3.23 -12.34
C HIS A 151 -1.82 -3.53 -11.14
N GLN A 152 -2.04 -2.90 -10.00
CA GLN A 152 -1.24 -3.12 -8.79
C GLN A 152 -1.31 -4.57 -8.31
N ILE A 153 -2.48 -5.20 -8.37
CA ILE A 153 -2.67 -6.61 -8.00
C ILE A 153 -1.90 -7.52 -8.97
N THR A 154 -2.06 -7.29 -10.27
CA THR A 154 -1.51 -8.18 -11.32
C THR A 154 -0.01 -8.00 -11.58
N MET A 155 0.60 -6.90 -11.08
CA MET A 155 2.06 -6.74 -11.08
C MET A 155 2.79 -7.84 -10.28
N TYR A 156 2.11 -8.49 -9.34
CA TYR A 156 2.71 -9.54 -8.52
C TYR A 156 2.37 -10.92 -9.10
N PRO A 157 3.38 -11.77 -9.35
CA PRO A 157 3.16 -13.14 -9.81
C PRO A 157 2.27 -13.93 -8.84
N GLY A 158 1.41 -14.79 -9.39
CA GLY A 158 0.50 -15.62 -8.60
C GLY A 158 -0.84 -14.96 -8.26
N SER A 159 -1.10 -13.73 -8.68
CA SER A 159 -2.37 -13.03 -8.44
C SER A 159 -3.60 -13.77 -9.00
N SER A 160 -3.45 -14.56 -10.05
CA SER A 160 -4.53 -15.36 -10.64
C SER A 160 -5.10 -16.44 -9.71
N SER A 161 -4.41 -16.76 -8.62
CA SER A 161 -4.92 -17.70 -7.60
C SER A 161 -6.12 -17.14 -6.83
N TYR A 162 -6.21 -15.82 -6.68
CA TYR A 162 -7.26 -15.16 -5.90
C TYR A 162 -7.99 -14.04 -6.65
N PHE A 163 -7.37 -13.37 -7.60
CA PHE A 163 -7.97 -12.26 -8.33
C PHE A 163 -8.66 -12.75 -9.61
N ARG A 164 -9.99 -12.55 -9.70
CA ARG A 164 -10.80 -12.99 -10.84
C ARG A 164 -10.86 -11.99 -11.98
N GLY A 165 -10.73 -10.70 -11.68
CA GLY A 165 -10.75 -9.65 -12.68
C GLY A 165 -11.29 -8.31 -12.17
N SER A 166 -11.37 -7.35 -13.09
CA SER A 166 -11.82 -5.98 -12.84
C SER A 166 -12.76 -5.51 -13.91
N VAL A 167 -13.75 -4.70 -13.52
CA VAL A 167 -14.58 -3.92 -14.45
C VAL A 167 -14.17 -2.46 -14.36
N VAL A 168 -13.56 -1.91 -15.41
CA VAL A 168 -13.30 -0.47 -15.51
C VAL A 168 -14.58 0.23 -16.00
N ALA A 169 -15.43 0.61 -15.05
CA ALA A 169 -16.73 1.22 -15.27
C ALA A 169 -16.61 2.75 -15.35
N TYR A 170 -15.91 3.25 -16.39
CA TYR A 170 -15.62 4.68 -16.51
C TYR A 170 -16.84 5.50 -16.95
N HIS A 171 -17.68 4.96 -17.82
CA HIS A 171 -18.96 5.55 -18.24
C HIS A 171 -20.13 5.00 -17.41
N ASN A 172 -21.21 5.79 -17.27
CA ASN A 172 -22.38 5.38 -16.51
C ASN A 172 -23.10 4.16 -17.10
N ASP A 173 -23.13 4.02 -18.43
CA ASP A 173 -23.73 2.86 -19.09
C ASP A 173 -23.01 1.57 -18.73
N VAL A 174 -21.69 1.62 -18.54
CA VAL A 174 -20.90 0.48 -18.08
C VAL A 174 -21.21 0.17 -16.61
N LYS A 175 -21.42 1.21 -15.77
CA LYS A 175 -21.87 1.01 -14.38
C LYS A 175 -23.21 0.29 -14.33
N MET A 176 -24.17 0.69 -15.17
CA MET A 176 -25.49 0.07 -15.27
C MET A 176 -25.41 -1.33 -15.88
N GLY A 177 -24.78 -1.45 -17.05
CA GLY A 177 -24.80 -2.70 -17.83
C GLY A 177 -23.93 -3.81 -17.24
N MET A 178 -22.77 -3.47 -16.68
CA MET A 178 -21.81 -4.47 -16.16
C MET A 178 -21.85 -4.66 -14.65
N LEU A 179 -22.35 -3.67 -13.90
CA LEU A 179 -22.33 -3.70 -12.43
C LEU A 179 -23.72 -3.58 -11.81
N ALA A 180 -24.77 -3.57 -12.63
CA ALA A 180 -26.17 -3.45 -12.23
C ALA A 180 -26.45 -2.21 -11.33
N VAL A 181 -25.69 -1.13 -11.52
CA VAL A 181 -25.97 0.15 -10.86
C VAL A 181 -27.30 0.68 -11.37
N LYS A 182 -28.18 1.05 -10.44
CA LYS A 182 -29.52 1.54 -10.80
C LYS A 182 -29.44 2.93 -11.42
N GLU A 183 -30.13 3.14 -12.54
CA GLU A 183 -30.24 4.45 -13.20
C GLU A 183 -30.76 5.53 -12.24
N LYS A 184 -31.74 5.16 -11.40
CA LYS A 184 -32.28 6.03 -10.36
C LYS A 184 -31.17 6.51 -9.39
N SER A 185 -30.28 5.64 -8.96
CA SER A 185 -29.17 6.04 -8.07
C SER A 185 -28.22 7.02 -8.73
N LEU A 186 -27.94 6.83 -10.03
CA LEU A 186 -27.11 7.78 -10.81
C LEU A 186 -27.78 9.14 -10.98
N LYS A 187 -29.12 9.17 -11.16
CA LYS A 187 -29.90 10.41 -11.29
C LYS A 187 -30.03 11.15 -9.96
N ASP A 188 -30.32 10.45 -8.87
CA ASP A 188 -30.62 11.05 -7.58
C ASP A 188 -29.35 11.48 -6.83
N PHE A 189 -28.27 10.71 -6.91
CA PHE A 189 -27.05 10.90 -6.11
C PHE A 189 -25.81 11.23 -6.92
N GLY A 190 -25.87 11.01 -8.25
CA GLY A 190 -24.71 11.15 -9.15
C GLY A 190 -23.72 9.97 -9.04
N ALA A 191 -22.84 9.85 -10.03
CA ALA A 191 -21.87 8.76 -10.12
C ALA A 191 -20.89 8.71 -8.92
N VAL A 192 -20.58 9.86 -8.31
CA VAL A 192 -19.69 9.99 -7.17
C VAL A 192 -20.54 10.09 -5.91
N SER A 193 -20.97 8.94 -5.39
CA SER A 193 -21.81 8.84 -4.21
C SER A 193 -21.65 7.48 -3.53
N LYS A 194 -22.07 7.42 -2.27
CA LYS A 194 -22.11 6.20 -1.47
C LYS A 194 -22.93 5.12 -2.17
N GLU A 195 -24.14 5.47 -2.57
CA GLU A 195 -25.13 4.57 -3.17
C GLU A 195 -24.60 3.92 -4.44
N VAL A 196 -23.90 4.69 -5.27
CA VAL A 196 -23.36 4.18 -6.54
C VAL A 196 -22.14 3.30 -6.30
N VAL A 197 -21.20 3.70 -5.45
CA VAL A 197 -19.97 2.91 -5.23
C VAL A 197 -20.26 1.59 -4.53
N GLU A 198 -21.23 1.56 -3.60
CA GLU A 198 -21.68 0.32 -2.96
C GLU A 198 -22.33 -0.65 -3.98
N GLN A 199 -23.19 -0.14 -4.88
CA GLN A 199 -23.76 -0.94 -5.96
C GLN A 199 -22.68 -1.45 -6.92
N MET A 200 -21.67 -0.62 -7.24
CA MET A 200 -20.53 -1.07 -8.04
C MET A 200 -19.76 -2.21 -7.39
N ALA A 201 -19.49 -2.14 -6.09
CA ALA A 201 -18.81 -3.21 -5.36
C ALA A 201 -19.65 -4.50 -5.32
N MET A 202 -20.94 -4.40 -4.99
CA MET A 202 -21.86 -5.54 -4.99
C MET A 202 -21.99 -6.16 -6.38
N GLY A 203 -22.12 -5.34 -7.43
CA GLY A 203 -22.22 -5.80 -8.80
C GLY A 203 -20.96 -6.53 -9.27
N ALA A 204 -19.78 -6.02 -8.96
CA ALA A 204 -18.52 -6.70 -9.27
C ALA A 204 -18.41 -8.05 -8.55
N ARG A 205 -18.71 -8.06 -7.24
CA ARG A 205 -18.70 -9.29 -6.45
C ARG A 205 -19.63 -10.37 -7.03
N TYR A 206 -20.86 -9.98 -7.36
CA TYR A 206 -21.86 -10.90 -7.89
C TYR A 206 -21.50 -11.41 -9.29
N ASN A 207 -21.19 -10.49 -10.22
CA ASN A 207 -21.00 -10.86 -11.62
C ASN A 207 -19.67 -11.62 -11.88
N LEU A 208 -18.67 -11.40 -11.06
CA LEU A 208 -17.39 -12.11 -11.14
C LEU A 208 -17.30 -13.30 -10.17
N GLY A 209 -18.35 -13.55 -9.38
CA GLY A 209 -18.45 -14.71 -8.48
C GLY A 209 -17.33 -14.75 -7.45
N THR A 210 -17.09 -13.62 -6.78
CA THR A 210 -15.97 -13.49 -5.80
C THR A 210 -16.50 -13.38 -4.37
N ASP A 211 -15.65 -13.72 -3.40
CA ASP A 211 -15.96 -13.56 -1.98
C ASP A 211 -15.96 -12.10 -1.57
N TYR A 212 -15.02 -11.32 -2.14
CA TYR A 212 -14.89 -9.89 -1.90
C TYR A 212 -14.78 -9.12 -3.21
N ALA A 213 -15.24 -7.87 -3.18
CA ALA A 213 -15.01 -6.92 -4.26
C ALA A 213 -14.72 -5.53 -3.70
N VAL A 214 -13.84 -4.80 -4.35
CA VAL A 214 -13.55 -3.40 -4.04
C VAL A 214 -13.96 -2.50 -5.19
N ALA A 215 -14.59 -1.36 -4.89
CA ALA A 215 -15.01 -0.40 -5.90
C ALA A 215 -14.55 1.02 -5.56
N THR A 216 -14.32 1.81 -6.62
CA THR A 216 -13.93 3.22 -6.51
C THR A 216 -14.73 4.09 -7.46
N SER A 217 -15.22 5.22 -6.97
CA SER A 217 -15.83 6.27 -7.78
C SER A 217 -15.43 7.64 -7.24
N GLY A 218 -15.07 8.58 -8.10
CA GLY A 218 -14.58 9.88 -7.62
C GLY A 218 -14.18 10.85 -8.70
N ILE A 219 -13.87 12.06 -8.26
CA ILE A 219 -13.40 13.17 -9.08
C ILE A 219 -11.89 13.30 -8.90
N ALA A 220 -11.14 12.62 -9.77
CA ALA A 220 -9.68 12.60 -9.67
C ALA A 220 -9.03 13.95 -10.05
N GLY A 221 -9.72 14.79 -10.83
CA GLY A 221 -9.23 16.07 -11.30
C GLY A 221 -8.51 15.98 -12.67
N PRO A 222 -7.97 17.12 -13.18
CA PRO A 222 -8.01 18.46 -12.58
C PRO A 222 -9.39 19.10 -12.60
N ASP A 223 -10.27 18.67 -13.50
CA ASP A 223 -11.62 19.20 -13.72
C ASP A 223 -12.72 18.28 -13.16
N GLY A 224 -13.99 18.72 -13.27
CA GLY A 224 -15.17 17.92 -12.92
C GLY A 224 -15.65 18.08 -11.48
N GLY A 225 -15.02 18.94 -10.68
CA GLY A 225 -15.49 19.27 -9.33
C GLY A 225 -16.64 20.27 -9.32
N THR A 226 -17.49 20.17 -8.29
CA THR A 226 -18.50 21.17 -7.92
C THR A 226 -18.24 21.67 -6.51
N PRO A 227 -18.90 22.76 -6.05
CA PRO A 227 -18.78 23.20 -4.64
C PRO A 227 -19.13 22.10 -3.64
N GLU A 228 -20.13 21.26 -3.94
CA GLU A 228 -20.60 20.16 -3.08
C GLU A 228 -19.70 18.93 -3.17
N LYS A 229 -19.07 18.70 -4.34
CA LYS A 229 -18.18 17.58 -4.62
C LYS A 229 -16.92 18.11 -5.31
N PRO A 230 -15.98 18.71 -4.57
CA PRO A 230 -14.76 19.27 -5.16
C PRO A 230 -13.86 18.17 -5.75
N VAL A 231 -12.90 18.58 -6.58
CA VAL A 231 -11.81 17.69 -7.02
C VAL A 231 -11.15 17.04 -5.81
N GLY A 232 -10.90 15.74 -5.89
CA GLY A 232 -10.41 14.92 -4.77
C GLY A 232 -11.51 14.24 -3.96
N THR A 233 -12.80 14.50 -4.24
CA THR A 233 -13.90 13.74 -3.63
C THR A 233 -13.92 12.32 -4.19
N ILE A 234 -13.63 11.34 -3.34
CA ILE A 234 -13.49 9.93 -3.73
C ILE A 234 -14.32 9.06 -2.77
N TRP A 235 -15.15 8.22 -3.34
CA TRP A 235 -15.81 7.14 -2.63
C TRP A 235 -15.14 5.81 -2.91
N ILE A 236 -14.91 5.03 -1.86
CA ILE A 236 -14.40 3.66 -1.91
C ILE A 236 -15.41 2.76 -1.20
N ALA A 237 -15.71 1.60 -1.78
CA ALA A 237 -16.53 0.58 -1.14
C ALA A 237 -15.87 -0.79 -1.24
N VAL A 238 -16.08 -1.60 -0.21
CA VAL A 238 -15.72 -3.02 -0.18
C VAL A 238 -16.98 -3.82 0.12
N ALA A 239 -17.28 -4.79 -0.74
CA ALA A 239 -18.37 -5.73 -0.55
C ALA A 239 -17.79 -7.10 -0.16
N GLY A 240 -18.21 -7.62 0.98
CA GLY A 240 -17.90 -8.94 1.49
C GLY A 240 -19.10 -9.86 1.48
N PRO A 241 -18.98 -11.08 2.04
CA PRO A 241 -20.06 -12.06 2.09
C PRO A 241 -21.30 -11.58 2.83
N GLN A 242 -21.16 -10.80 3.89
CA GLN A 242 -22.25 -10.43 4.80
C GLN A 242 -22.57 -8.93 4.80
N ARG A 243 -21.62 -8.08 4.40
CA ARG A 243 -21.75 -6.61 4.52
C ARG A 243 -21.05 -5.86 3.39
N VAL A 244 -21.46 -4.61 3.23
CA VAL A 244 -20.75 -3.63 2.40
C VAL A 244 -20.34 -2.47 3.30
N VAL A 245 -19.09 -2.05 3.18
CA VAL A 245 -18.54 -0.88 3.88
C VAL A 245 -18.09 0.14 2.84
N SER A 246 -18.43 1.39 3.05
CA SER A 246 -18.00 2.48 2.18
C SER A 246 -17.50 3.68 2.95
N GLN A 247 -16.58 4.43 2.35
CA GLN A 247 -16.02 5.63 2.94
C GLN A 247 -15.75 6.69 1.89
N CYS A 248 -16.03 7.96 2.24
CA CYS A 248 -15.68 9.13 1.44
C CYS A 248 -14.35 9.69 1.90
N TYR A 249 -13.49 10.00 0.93
CA TYR A 249 -12.22 10.68 1.16
C TYR A 249 -12.19 12.01 0.43
N SER A 250 -11.50 12.98 1.01
CA SER A 250 -11.15 14.24 0.36
C SER A 250 -9.64 14.28 0.15
N PHE A 251 -9.21 14.10 -1.09
CA PHE A 251 -7.80 14.19 -1.48
C PHE A 251 -7.49 15.57 -2.08
N GLY A 252 -6.30 15.74 -2.64
CA GLY A 252 -5.90 17.02 -3.25
C GLY A 252 -6.35 17.16 -4.69
N TYR A 253 -5.70 18.09 -5.42
CA TYR A 253 -6.08 18.47 -6.77
C TYR A 253 -5.29 17.74 -7.88
N ILE A 254 -4.28 16.93 -7.51
CA ILE A 254 -3.39 16.29 -8.48
C ILE A 254 -3.93 14.91 -8.82
N ARG A 255 -4.42 14.73 -10.06
CA ARG A 255 -5.04 13.51 -10.57
C ARG A 255 -4.24 12.24 -10.31
N GLU A 256 -2.97 12.22 -10.68
CA GLU A 256 -2.10 11.06 -10.49
C GLU A 256 -1.98 10.66 -9.01
N ARG A 257 -1.80 11.64 -8.12
CA ARG A 257 -1.74 11.41 -6.67
C ARG A 257 -3.08 10.91 -6.14
N ASN A 258 -4.20 11.42 -6.65
CA ASN A 258 -5.53 10.97 -6.26
C ASN A 258 -5.77 9.51 -6.68
N ILE A 259 -5.37 9.12 -7.88
CA ILE A 259 -5.44 7.73 -8.36
C ILE A 259 -4.62 6.81 -7.45
N MET A 260 -3.36 7.16 -7.19
CA MET A 260 -2.47 6.35 -6.36
C MET A 260 -2.97 6.22 -4.92
N ARG A 261 -3.41 7.33 -4.31
CA ARG A 261 -3.98 7.33 -2.95
C ARG A 261 -5.25 6.50 -2.87
N THR A 262 -6.14 6.65 -3.86
CA THR A 262 -7.40 5.89 -3.92
C THR A 262 -7.12 4.40 -3.99
N THR A 263 -6.18 4.00 -4.83
CA THR A 263 -5.78 2.59 -4.97
C THR A 263 -5.25 2.04 -3.65
N GLU A 264 -4.33 2.73 -3.00
CA GLU A 264 -3.78 2.29 -1.71
C GLU A 264 -4.88 2.19 -0.64
N MET A 265 -5.72 3.22 -0.50
CA MET A 265 -6.82 3.22 0.48
C MET A 265 -7.86 2.12 0.21
N ALA A 266 -8.13 1.82 -1.05
CA ALA A 266 -9.03 0.75 -1.45
C ALA A 266 -8.49 -0.63 -1.00
N LEU A 267 -7.20 -0.87 -1.20
CA LEU A 267 -6.53 -2.10 -0.75
C LEU A 267 -6.45 -2.19 0.78
N VAL A 268 -6.24 -1.07 1.47
CA VAL A 268 -6.24 -1.00 2.95
C VAL A 268 -7.62 -1.32 3.51
N MET A 269 -8.68 -0.71 2.98
CA MET A 269 -10.06 -0.98 3.41
C MET A 269 -10.43 -2.44 3.18
N LEU A 270 -10.03 -3.01 2.04
CA LEU A 270 -10.24 -4.42 1.73
C LEU A 270 -9.53 -5.32 2.76
N LYS A 271 -8.25 -5.06 3.03
CA LYS A 271 -7.47 -5.83 4.02
C LYS A 271 -8.14 -5.80 5.39
N LYS A 272 -8.51 -4.61 5.87
CA LYS A 272 -9.16 -4.44 7.17
C LYS A 272 -10.47 -5.23 7.25
N MET A 273 -11.35 -5.12 6.25
CA MET A 273 -12.61 -5.85 6.22
C MET A 273 -12.40 -7.37 6.26
N VAL A 274 -11.47 -7.88 5.47
CA VAL A 274 -11.18 -9.32 5.43
C VAL A 274 -10.62 -9.81 6.78
N GLU A 275 -9.73 -9.05 7.42
CA GLU A 275 -9.20 -9.38 8.74
C GLU A 275 -10.28 -9.39 9.82
N GLU A 276 -11.19 -8.42 9.80
CA GLU A 276 -12.34 -8.36 10.71
C GLU A 276 -13.33 -9.53 10.49
N ASP A 277 -13.57 -9.92 9.24
CA ASP A 277 -14.49 -11.02 8.91
C ASP A 277 -13.91 -12.41 9.24
N LEU A 278 -12.58 -12.51 9.42
CA LEU A 278 -11.85 -13.74 9.75
C LEU A 278 -11.51 -13.86 11.25
N SER A 279 -11.70 -12.80 12.03
CA SER A 279 -11.47 -12.78 13.48
C SER A 279 -12.65 -13.34 14.24
#